data_fe920bf57986f6d7033ddffa8ea18fa6
#
_entry.id   fe920bf57986f6d7033ddffa8ea18fa6
#
_cell.length_a   1.000
_cell.length_b   1.000
_cell.length_c   1.000
_cell.angle_alpha   90.00
_cell.angle_beta   90.00
_cell.angle_gamma   90.00
#
_symmetry.space_group_name_H-M   'P 1'
#
loop_
_entity.id
_entity.type
_entity.pdbx_description
1 polymer ?
#
loop_
_entity_poly.entity_id
_entity_poly.type
_entity_poly.pdbx_seq_one_letter_code
_entity_poly.pdbx_strand_id
1 'polypeptide(L)'
;MANVAGESAETVSTQMTAVWNNFDDGSKSLEYYADVMTALGAATASSTAEISEGLQKFASVAETVGLSYEYATSALATITATTRESASVVGTALKTLFARIQGLQLGETLEDGVDLNKYSEALDKIGVSIFEANGEMKAMDDILDETAAKWDTMAKAE
;
A
#
# COMPACT_ATOMS: atom_id res chain seq x y z
N MET A 1 -21.21 1.87 -8.01
CA MET A 1 -20.38 2.04 -6.80
C MET A 1 -21.10 2.80 -5.66
N ALA A 2 -21.59 4.02 -5.83
CA ALA A 2 -22.27 4.76 -4.76
C ALA A 2 -23.36 3.97 -4.02
N ASN A 3 -24.20 3.24 -4.74
CA ASN A 3 -25.25 2.40 -4.15
C ASN A 3 -24.72 1.20 -3.35
N VAL A 4 -23.53 0.72 -3.69
CA VAL A 4 -22.88 -0.41 -2.99
C VAL A 4 -22.10 0.08 -1.78
N ALA A 5 -21.47 1.25 -1.89
CA ALA A 5 -20.72 1.86 -0.79
C ALA A 5 -21.63 2.50 0.28
N GLY A 6 -22.90 2.76 -0.02
CA GLY A 6 -23.80 3.50 0.87
C GLY A 6 -23.45 4.99 1.02
N GLU A 7 -22.62 5.50 0.12
CA GLU A 7 -22.08 6.86 0.12
C GLU A 7 -22.75 7.76 -0.90
N SER A 8 -22.60 9.07 -0.75
CA SER A 8 -23.08 10.02 -1.76
C SER A 8 -22.28 9.90 -3.06
N ALA A 9 -22.90 10.22 -4.20
CA ALA A 9 -22.22 10.24 -5.49
C ALA A 9 -21.02 11.20 -5.51
N GLU A 10 -21.09 12.31 -4.78
CA GLU A 10 -20.01 13.30 -4.65
C GLU A 10 -18.81 12.72 -3.90
N THR A 11 -19.05 12.05 -2.75
CA THR A 11 -18.00 11.37 -1.97
C THR A 11 -17.29 10.31 -2.83
N VAL A 12 -18.05 9.44 -3.49
CA VAL A 12 -17.50 8.41 -4.37
C VAL A 12 -16.71 9.02 -5.53
N SER A 13 -17.20 10.09 -6.14
CA SER A 13 -16.49 10.79 -7.22
C SER A 13 -15.15 11.33 -6.75
N THR A 14 -15.10 11.96 -5.58
CA THR A 14 -13.87 12.51 -4.99
C THR A 14 -12.85 11.40 -4.71
N GLN A 15 -13.29 10.31 -4.10
CA GLN A 15 -12.46 9.16 -3.80
C GLN A 15 -11.91 8.50 -5.07
N MET A 16 -12.77 8.29 -6.08
CA MET A 16 -12.37 7.71 -7.36
C MET A 16 -11.41 8.62 -8.13
N THR A 17 -11.57 9.93 -8.04
CA THR A 17 -10.62 10.89 -8.64
C THR A 17 -9.23 10.75 -8.01
N ALA A 18 -9.16 10.61 -6.69
CA ALA A 18 -7.88 10.40 -6.01
C ALA A 18 -7.20 9.10 -6.44
N VAL A 19 -7.96 8.01 -6.60
CA VAL A 19 -7.44 6.73 -7.11
C VAL A 19 -6.98 6.89 -8.56
N TRP A 20 -7.83 7.43 -9.41
CA TRP A 20 -7.53 7.65 -10.83
C TRP A 20 -6.24 8.44 -11.02
N ASN A 21 -6.09 9.57 -10.35
CA ASN A 21 -4.94 10.45 -10.51
C ASN A 21 -3.60 9.81 -10.09
N ASN A 22 -3.62 8.77 -9.27
CA ASN A 22 -2.39 8.16 -8.78
C ASN A 22 -2.07 6.80 -9.43
N PHE A 23 -3.08 6.03 -9.85
CA PHE A 23 -2.86 4.67 -10.36
C PHE A 23 -3.21 4.48 -11.84
N ASP A 24 -3.75 5.52 -12.50
CA ASP A 24 -4.10 5.41 -13.91
C ASP A 24 -2.86 5.52 -14.79
N ASP A 25 -2.52 4.43 -15.45
CA ASP A 25 -1.48 4.33 -16.47
C ASP A 25 -2.06 4.23 -17.90
N GLY A 26 -3.35 4.43 -18.04
CA GLY A 26 -4.09 4.30 -19.32
C GLY A 26 -4.39 2.88 -19.73
N SER A 27 -4.03 1.86 -18.95
CA SER A 27 -4.27 0.45 -19.27
C SER A 27 -5.63 -0.05 -18.79
N LYS A 28 -6.23 0.61 -17.80
CA LYS A 28 -7.45 0.16 -17.11
C LYS A 28 -8.51 1.27 -17.09
N SER A 29 -9.77 0.86 -17.07
CA SER A 29 -10.89 1.81 -16.98
C SER A 29 -11.18 2.20 -15.53
N LEU A 30 -11.83 3.35 -15.33
CA LEU A 30 -12.32 3.77 -14.00
C LEU A 30 -13.26 2.72 -13.38
N GLU A 31 -14.02 2.00 -14.20
CA GLU A 31 -14.90 0.92 -13.78
C GLU A 31 -14.09 -0.24 -13.16
N TYR A 32 -12.94 -0.59 -13.74
CA TYR A 32 -12.03 -1.59 -13.19
C TYR A 32 -11.61 -1.25 -11.74
N TYR A 33 -11.18 -0.02 -11.49
CA TYR A 33 -10.79 0.42 -10.14
C TYR A 33 -11.96 0.31 -9.15
N ALA A 34 -13.16 0.67 -9.58
CA ALA A 34 -14.38 0.55 -8.77
C ALA A 34 -14.75 -0.91 -8.48
N ASP A 35 -14.60 -1.80 -9.45
CA ASP A 35 -14.91 -3.23 -9.33
C ASP A 35 -13.96 -3.94 -8.37
N VAL A 36 -12.65 -3.65 -8.42
CA VAL A 36 -11.66 -4.21 -7.47
C VAL A 36 -12.02 -3.81 -6.03
N MET A 37 -12.29 -2.52 -5.76
CA MET A 37 -12.69 -2.09 -4.41
C MET A 37 -13.99 -2.75 -3.95
N THR A 38 -14.95 -2.91 -4.85
CA THR A 38 -16.25 -3.54 -4.54
C THR A 38 -16.07 -5.03 -4.26
N ALA A 39 -15.27 -5.72 -5.05
CA ALA A 39 -14.98 -7.15 -4.85
C ALA A 39 -14.25 -7.39 -3.52
N LEU A 40 -13.27 -6.55 -3.16
CA LEU A 40 -12.57 -6.66 -1.88
C LEU A 40 -13.49 -6.34 -0.69
N GLY A 41 -14.35 -5.33 -0.81
CA GLY A 41 -15.36 -5.02 0.21
C GLY A 41 -16.32 -6.19 0.44
N ALA A 42 -16.68 -6.92 -0.62
CA ALA A 42 -17.52 -8.11 -0.50
C ALA A 42 -16.77 -9.35 0.06
N ALA A 43 -15.46 -9.44 -0.17
CA ALA A 43 -14.64 -10.59 0.22
C ALA A 43 -14.00 -10.43 1.61
N THR A 44 -13.96 -9.24 2.18
CA THR A 44 -13.32 -8.94 3.46
C THR A 44 -14.33 -8.37 4.47
N ALA A 45 -13.88 -8.13 5.69
CA ALA A 45 -14.70 -7.45 6.71
C ALA A 45 -14.69 -5.91 6.56
N SER A 46 -13.99 -5.37 5.56
CA SER A 46 -13.95 -3.94 5.25
C SER A 46 -14.99 -3.58 4.19
N SER A 47 -15.73 -2.51 4.41
CA SER A 47 -16.67 -2.02 3.40
C SER A 47 -15.93 -1.33 2.24
N THR A 48 -16.59 -1.24 1.09
CA THR A 48 -16.07 -0.49 -0.07
C THR A 48 -15.76 0.97 0.28
N ALA A 49 -16.58 1.60 1.14
CA ALA A 49 -16.39 2.97 1.60
C ALA A 49 -15.11 3.10 2.44
N GLU A 50 -14.89 2.20 3.39
CA GLU A 50 -13.69 2.17 4.22
C GLU A 50 -12.42 1.96 3.39
N ILE A 51 -12.45 1.01 2.45
CA ILE A 51 -11.31 0.78 1.54
C ILE A 51 -10.99 2.04 0.73
N SER A 52 -12.01 2.70 0.21
CA SER A 52 -11.88 3.92 -0.58
C SER A 52 -11.31 5.09 0.24
N GLU A 53 -11.80 5.28 1.48
CA GLU A 53 -11.30 6.29 2.41
C GLU A 53 -9.83 6.07 2.77
N GLY A 54 -9.48 4.83 3.13
CA GLY A 54 -8.11 4.48 3.48
C GLY A 54 -7.15 4.64 2.31
N LEU A 55 -7.54 4.19 1.11
CA LEU A 55 -6.73 4.31 -0.10
C LEU A 55 -6.43 5.77 -0.43
N GLN A 56 -7.40 6.67 -0.30
CA GLN A 56 -7.21 8.10 -0.52
C GLN A 56 -6.07 8.70 0.34
N LYS A 57 -5.80 8.12 1.53
CA LYS A 57 -4.74 8.62 2.43
C LYS A 57 -3.33 8.35 1.92
N PHE A 58 -3.10 7.27 1.20
CA PHE A 58 -1.74 6.86 0.82
C PHE A 58 -1.53 6.58 -0.67
N ALA A 59 -2.54 6.74 -1.51
CA ALA A 59 -2.48 6.44 -2.94
C ALA A 59 -1.28 7.09 -3.64
N SER A 60 -1.01 8.38 -3.38
CA SER A 60 0.11 9.09 -4.02
C SER A 60 1.49 8.56 -3.60
N VAL A 61 1.63 8.12 -2.35
CA VAL A 61 2.91 7.54 -1.88
C VAL A 61 3.03 6.10 -2.38
N ALA A 62 1.95 5.33 -2.42
CA ALA A 62 1.93 3.97 -2.93
C ALA A 62 2.40 3.93 -4.40
N GLU A 63 1.87 4.81 -5.25
CA GLU A 63 2.31 4.95 -6.64
C GLU A 63 3.81 5.27 -6.72
N THR A 64 4.29 6.22 -5.94
CA THR A 64 5.69 6.65 -5.97
C THR A 64 6.69 5.53 -5.60
N VAL A 65 6.30 4.60 -4.73
CA VAL A 65 7.13 3.44 -4.37
C VAL A 65 6.86 2.21 -5.25
N GLY A 66 6.12 2.37 -6.35
CA GLY A 66 5.83 1.32 -7.32
C GLY A 66 4.85 0.25 -6.82
N LEU A 67 3.98 0.59 -5.86
CA LEU A 67 2.94 -0.32 -5.39
C LEU A 67 1.79 -0.36 -6.41
N SER A 68 1.40 -1.53 -6.87
CA SER A 68 0.24 -1.67 -7.75
C SER A 68 -1.06 -1.32 -7.04
N TYR A 69 -2.06 -0.89 -7.80
CA TYR A 69 -3.39 -0.58 -7.26
C TYR A 69 -4.00 -1.78 -6.54
N GLU A 70 -3.91 -2.95 -7.14
CA GLU A 70 -4.45 -4.21 -6.61
C GLU A 70 -3.76 -4.58 -5.30
N TYR A 71 -2.44 -4.43 -5.23
CA TYR A 71 -1.68 -4.73 -4.02
C TYR A 71 -2.03 -3.73 -2.91
N ALA A 72 -2.01 -2.43 -3.21
CA ALA A 72 -2.34 -1.36 -2.26
C ALA A 72 -3.74 -1.55 -1.65
N THR A 73 -4.72 -1.87 -2.49
CA THR A 73 -6.12 -2.07 -2.09
C THR A 73 -6.29 -3.35 -1.26
N SER A 74 -5.62 -4.44 -1.67
CA SER A 74 -5.64 -5.72 -0.95
C SER A 74 -4.95 -5.64 0.41
N ALA A 75 -3.80 -4.98 0.49
CA ALA A 75 -3.07 -4.76 1.73
C ALA A 75 -3.93 -3.95 2.73
N LEU A 76 -4.51 -2.84 2.28
CA LEU A 76 -5.39 -2.02 3.11
C LEU A 76 -6.58 -2.83 3.64
N ALA A 77 -7.29 -3.55 2.77
CA ALA A 77 -8.44 -4.36 3.15
C ALA A 77 -8.06 -5.47 4.14
N THR A 78 -6.95 -6.16 3.90
CA THR A 78 -6.47 -7.24 4.77
C THR A 78 -6.05 -6.74 6.14
N ILE A 79 -5.29 -5.63 6.20
CA ILE A 79 -4.84 -5.06 7.48
C ILE A 79 -6.04 -4.54 8.27
N THR A 80 -6.95 -3.80 7.65
CA THR A 80 -8.17 -3.29 8.30
C THR A 80 -9.03 -4.44 8.84
N ALA A 81 -9.25 -5.50 8.05
CA ALA A 81 -10.02 -6.66 8.47
C ALA A 81 -9.37 -7.43 9.63
N THR A 82 -8.04 -7.51 9.65
CA THR A 82 -7.27 -8.27 10.66
C THR A 82 -7.13 -7.50 11.96
N THR A 83 -6.78 -6.21 11.88
CA THR A 83 -6.49 -5.38 13.06
C THR A 83 -7.73 -4.80 13.70
N ARG A 84 -8.83 -4.68 12.94
CA ARG A 84 -10.06 -3.97 13.31
C ARG A 84 -9.87 -2.47 13.52
N GLU A 85 -8.74 -1.93 13.06
CA GLU A 85 -8.53 -0.50 13.03
C GLU A 85 -9.31 0.13 11.86
N SER A 86 -9.63 1.44 11.97
CA SER A 86 -10.29 2.14 10.87
C SER A 86 -9.38 2.23 9.64
N ALA A 87 -9.97 2.19 8.45
CA ALA A 87 -9.24 2.31 7.19
C ALA A 87 -8.43 3.61 7.11
N SER A 88 -8.92 4.69 7.71
CA SER A 88 -8.21 5.97 7.79
C SER A 88 -6.93 5.88 8.62
N VAL A 89 -6.96 5.16 9.74
CA VAL A 89 -5.78 4.91 10.59
C VAL A 89 -4.77 4.04 9.86
N VAL A 90 -5.24 2.92 9.27
CA VAL A 90 -4.38 2.00 8.50
C VAL A 90 -3.78 2.72 7.29
N GLY A 91 -4.56 3.48 6.53
CA GLY A 91 -4.09 4.24 5.38
C GLY A 91 -3.02 5.28 5.76
N THR A 92 -3.17 5.95 6.91
CA THR A 92 -2.18 6.89 7.43
C THR A 92 -0.89 6.18 7.86
N ALA A 93 -0.99 5.01 8.47
CA ALA A 93 0.16 4.18 8.84
C ALA A 93 0.92 3.70 7.59
N LEU A 94 0.21 3.22 6.58
CA LEU A 94 0.79 2.81 5.29
C LEU A 94 1.47 3.99 4.58
N LYS A 95 0.84 5.17 4.57
CA LYS A 95 1.47 6.40 4.05
C LYS A 95 2.82 6.67 4.72
N THR A 96 2.86 6.59 6.05
CA THR A 96 4.10 6.83 6.80
C THR A 96 5.16 5.78 6.50
N LEU A 97 4.78 4.50 6.43
CA LEU A 97 5.66 3.40 6.08
C LEU A 97 6.30 3.62 4.69
N PHE A 98 5.46 3.84 3.68
CA PHE A 98 5.93 3.98 2.30
C PHE A 98 6.72 5.28 2.08
N ALA A 99 6.36 6.38 2.75
CA ALA A 99 7.15 7.60 2.70
C ALA A 99 8.57 7.41 3.27
N ARG A 100 8.70 6.60 4.33
CA ARG A 100 10.03 6.24 4.88
C ARG A 100 10.85 5.38 3.91
N ILE A 101 10.20 4.46 3.21
CA ILE A 101 10.87 3.63 2.20
C ILE A 101 11.27 4.48 0.98
N GLN A 102 10.42 5.43 0.57
CA GLN A 102 10.78 6.41 -0.45
C GLN A 102 12.01 7.24 -0.04
N GLY A 103 12.11 7.64 1.22
CA GLY A 103 13.29 8.32 1.75
C GLY A 103 14.57 7.49 1.63
N LEU A 104 14.48 6.16 1.71
CA LEU A 104 15.62 5.26 1.41
C LEU A 104 16.10 5.37 -0.03
N GLN A 105 15.18 5.48 -1.00
CA GLN A 105 15.53 5.67 -2.41
C GLN A 105 16.33 6.95 -2.63
N LEU A 106 16.01 8.00 -1.87
CA LEU A 106 16.64 9.32 -2.00
C LEU A 106 17.92 9.46 -1.15
N GLY A 107 18.27 8.46 -0.34
CA GLY A 107 19.41 8.53 0.60
C GLY A 107 19.19 9.55 1.71
N GLU A 108 17.94 9.83 2.06
CA GLU A 108 17.58 10.81 3.08
C GLU A 108 17.76 10.24 4.50
N THR A 109 18.13 11.13 5.43
CA THR A 109 18.06 10.85 6.87
C THR A 109 16.78 11.45 7.42
N LEU A 110 16.02 10.70 8.21
CA LEU A 110 14.81 11.23 8.82
C LEU A 110 15.13 12.35 9.83
N GLU A 111 14.21 13.31 9.99
CA GLU A 111 14.35 14.45 10.93
C GLU A 111 14.60 14.02 12.39
N ASP A 112 14.15 12.81 12.77
CA ASP A 112 14.39 12.21 14.09
C ASP A 112 15.77 11.55 14.23
N GLY A 113 16.64 11.68 13.21
CA GLY A 113 17.99 11.12 13.20
C GLY A 113 18.05 9.61 12.99
N VAL A 114 16.94 8.98 12.58
CA VAL A 114 16.92 7.57 12.23
C VAL A 114 17.59 7.39 10.87
N ASP A 115 18.69 6.65 10.85
CA ASP A 115 19.34 6.21 9.62
C ASP A 115 18.47 5.14 8.94
N LEU A 116 17.92 5.50 7.79
CA LEU A 116 17.06 4.61 7.00
C LEU A 116 17.83 3.38 6.46
N ASN A 117 19.15 3.44 6.36
CA ASN A 117 19.97 2.29 5.98
C ASN A 117 19.79 1.09 6.92
N LYS A 118 19.39 1.31 8.17
CA LYS A 118 19.09 0.22 9.11
C LYS A 118 17.95 -0.68 8.65
N TYR A 119 16.98 -0.15 7.92
CA TYR A 119 15.88 -0.95 7.36
C TYR A 119 16.37 -1.82 6.20
N SER A 120 17.20 -1.25 5.31
CA SER A 120 17.84 -2.01 4.25
C SER A 120 18.73 -3.13 4.83
N GLU A 121 19.60 -2.80 5.81
CA GLU A 121 20.43 -3.78 6.48
C GLU A 121 19.64 -4.88 7.21
N ALA A 122 18.46 -4.54 7.77
CA ALA A 122 17.60 -5.52 8.42
C ALA A 122 16.99 -6.49 7.41
N LEU A 123 16.57 -6.00 6.24
CA LEU A 123 16.05 -6.81 5.15
C LEU A 123 17.17 -7.67 4.53
N ASP A 124 18.36 -7.13 4.34
CA ASP A 124 19.53 -7.86 3.84
C ASP A 124 19.90 -9.06 4.76
N LYS A 125 19.77 -8.90 6.08
CA LYS A 125 20.02 -10.02 7.03
C LYS A 125 19.10 -11.22 6.84
N ILE A 126 17.91 -11.00 6.32
CA ILE A 126 16.96 -12.06 5.99
C ILE A 126 17.02 -12.45 4.51
N GLY A 127 17.97 -11.88 3.76
CA GLY A 127 18.19 -12.18 2.34
C GLY A 127 17.15 -11.51 1.42
N VAL A 128 16.61 -10.37 1.83
CA VAL A 128 15.73 -9.52 0.99
C VAL A 128 16.50 -8.26 0.65
N SER A 129 16.90 -8.11 -0.62
CA SER A 129 17.49 -6.86 -1.12
C SER A 129 16.39 -5.92 -1.57
N ILE A 130 16.51 -4.64 -1.23
CA ILE A 130 15.63 -3.58 -1.73
C ILE A 130 16.05 -3.07 -3.12
N PHE A 131 17.22 -3.52 -3.62
CA PHE A 131 17.75 -3.12 -4.91
C PHE A 131 17.81 -4.30 -5.89
N GLU A 132 17.59 -3.99 -7.15
CA GLU A 132 17.87 -4.85 -8.29
C GLU A 132 19.38 -4.95 -8.56
N ALA A 133 19.77 -5.94 -9.39
CA ALA A 133 21.17 -6.12 -9.77
C ALA A 133 21.77 -4.92 -10.55
N ASN A 134 20.93 -4.09 -11.16
CA ASN A 134 21.32 -2.88 -11.88
C ASN A 134 21.45 -1.64 -10.95
N GLY A 135 21.14 -1.80 -9.65
CA GLY A 135 21.18 -0.73 -8.64
C GLY A 135 19.91 0.11 -8.55
N GLU A 136 18.88 -0.19 -9.35
CA GLU A 136 17.56 0.41 -9.19
C GLU A 136 16.82 -0.22 -8.02
N MET A 137 15.94 0.55 -7.39
CA MET A 137 15.10 0.02 -6.31
C MET A 137 14.02 -0.88 -6.88
N LYS A 138 13.78 -2.04 -6.23
CA LYS A 138 12.68 -2.92 -6.55
C LYS A 138 11.33 -2.25 -6.31
N ALA A 139 10.30 -2.69 -7.04
CA ALA A 139 8.93 -2.34 -6.71
C ALA A 139 8.58 -2.79 -5.29
N MET A 140 7.74 -2.01 -4.62
CA MET A 140 7.37 -2.32 -3.24
C MET A 140 6.63 -3.64 -3.10
N ASP A 141 5.83 -4.02 -4.09
CA ASP A 141 5.13 -5.32 -4.16
C ASP A 141 6.14 -6.46 -4.02
N ASP A 142 7.24 -6.42 -4.79
CA ASP A 142 8.27 -7.46 -4.80
C ASP A 142 8.99 -7.53 -3.45
N ILE A 143 9.34 -6.38 -2.85
CA ILE A 143 10.00 -6.34 -1.54
C ILE A 143 9.10 -6.95 -0.46
N LEU A 144 7.81 -6.61 -0.46
CA LEU A 144 6.85 -7.13 0.51
C LEU A 144 6.60 -8.62 0.32
N ASP A 145 6.48 -9.09 -0.90
CA ASP A 145 6.29 -10.51 -1.21
C ASP A 145 7.52 -11.35 -0.86
N GLU A 146 8.72 -10.87 -1.17
CA GLU A 146 9.97 -11.51 -0.75
C GLU A 146 10.09 -11.58 0.78
N THR A 147 9.71 -10.49 1.47
CA THR A 147 9.72 -10.44 2.95
C THR A 147 8.70 -11.43 3.52
N ALA A 148 7.49 -11.47 2.98
CA ALA A 148 6.45 -12.40 3.40
C ALA A 148 6.87 -13.86 3.21
N ALA A 149 7.52 -14.19 2.09
CA ALA A 149 8.05 -15.53 1.83
C ALA A 149 9.13 -15.98 2.83
N LYS A 150 9.85 -15.03 3.45
CA LYS A 150 10.86 -15.30 4.48
C LYS A 150 10.29 -15.36 5.90
N TRP A 151 9.09 -14.83 6.11
CA TRP A 151 8.49 -14.66 7.45
C TRP A 151 8.47 -15.95 8.28
N ASP A 152 8.01 -17.05 7.69
CA ASP A 152 7.94 -18.34 8.37
C ASP A 152 9.31 -18.92 8.78
N THR A 153 10.37 -18.51 8.07
CA THR A 153 11.73 -18.92 8.41
C THR A 153 12.33 -18.08 9.51
N MET A 154 11.94 -16.81 9.62
CA MET A 154 12.37 -15.90 10.68
C MET A 154 11.76 -16.28 12.04
N ALA A 155 10.47 -16.57 12.07
CA ALA A 155 9.76 -16.97 13.29
C ALA A 155 10.26 -18.28 13.93
N LYS A 156 11.09 -19.04 13.23
CA LYS A 156 11.70 -20.31 13.72
C LYS A 156 13.13 -20.13 14.20
N ALA A 157 13.72 -18.93 14.05
CA ALA A 157 15.12 -18.65 14.41
C ALA A 157 15.28 -17.98 15.78
N GLU A 158 14.17 -17.65 16.45
CA GLU A 158 14.09 -17.23 17.85
C GLU A 158 13.62 -18.41 18.73
#